data_1c5968a496ff8127659fcdce725b95ef
#
_entry.id   1c5968a496ff8127659fcdce725b95ef
#
_cell.length_a   1.000
_cell.length_b   1.000
_cell.length_c   1.000
_cell.angle_alpha   90.00
_cell.angle_beta   90.00
_cell.angle_gamma   90.00
#
_symmetry.space_group_name_H-M   'P 1'
#
loop_
_entity.id
_entity.type
_entity.pdbx_description
1 polymer ?
#
loop_
_entity_poly.entity_id
_entity_poly.type
_entity_poly.pdbx_seq_one_letter_code
_entity_poly.pdbx_strand_id
1 'polypeptide(L)'
;MNDIWTIQAALDWTVGYLERKGDENPRLSAQWLLSEATGLSRIELYANFEQPLSMEERDVLRAYVTRRGKGEPLQYITGEVGFRHITVKVRPGVLIPRPETEVLVSEALALLPAAPKRVAQHAWPEDDLPPVPWPEGEAGEQRPERTADQGVAEDESTPAVASGEPAPEPPELLVADLCTGSGCIACSVAYEHPLARVVATDIVPEAVALARDNVAALELGDRVEVLSCDLGEGVDPTLMGAFDLVVSNPPYVPTAVMDDIPREVAEFEPALALDGGADGLDVLRRLLPWCRRALKEGGGFAFELHETCLGEAARLAEEAGFSDVRVTADLAGRPRVLTARKRAV
;
A
#
# COMPACT_ATOMS: atom_id res chain seq x y z
N MET A 1 -17.02 10.34 -44.47
CA MET A 1 -17.33 11.07 -43.23
C MET A 1 -16.14 10.86 -42.32
N ASN A 2 -15.40 11.90 -41.96
CA ASN A 2 -14.39 11.82 -40.91
C ASN A 2 -15.16 11.72 -39.59
N ASP A 3 -15.30 10.51 -39.07
CA ASP A 3 -15.87 10.31 -37.74
C ASP A 3 -14.92 10.98 -36.75
N ILE A 4 -15.32 12.11 -36.21
CA ILE A 4 -14.60 12.79 -35.13
C ILE A 4 -14.78 11.93 -33.88
N TRP A 5 -13.69 11.33 -33.42
CA TRP A 5 -13.68 10.57 -32.19
C TRP A 5 -13.51 11.52 -31.01
N THR A 6 -14.60 11.79 -30.30
CA THR A 6 -14.58 12.54 -29.04
C THR A 6 -14.22 11.58 -27.88
N ILE A 7 -13.84 12.16 -26.73
CA ILE A 7 -13.59 11.42 -25.48
C ILE A 7 -14.78 10.52 -25.15
N GLN A 8 -16.02 11.02 -25.25
CA GLN A 8 -17.23 10.23 -24.99
C GLN A 8 -17.36 9.06 -25.97
N ALA A 9 -17.22 9.30 -27.26
CA ALA A 9 -17.35 8.27 -28.27
C ALA A 9 -16.29 7.16 -28.09
N ALA A 10 -15.06 7.54 -27.74
CA ALA A 10 -13.98 6.61 -27.46
C ALA A 10 -14.24 5.80 -26.17
N LEU A 11 -14.73 6.45 -25.12
CA LEU A 11 -15.11 5.78 -23.86
C LEU A 11 -16.20 4.74 -24.10
N ASP A 12 -17.31 5.12 -24.74
CA ASP A 12 -18.45 4.24 -24.97
C ASP A 12 -18.05 3.04 -25.85
N TRP A 13 -17.26 3.29 -26.90
CA TRP A 13 -16.77 2.20 -27.75
C TRP A 13 -15.84 1.24 -26.97
N THR A 14 -14.92 1.79 -26.16
CA THR A 14 -13.97 1.00 -25.37
C THR A 14 -14.70 0.13 -24.34
N VAL A 15 -15.68 0.70 -23.63
CA VAL A 15 -16.54 -0.02 -22.69
C VAL A 15 -17.19 -1.21 -23.39
N GLY A 16 -17.90 -0.95 -24.50
CA GLY A 16 -18.57 -2.04 -25.23
C GLY A 16 -17.62 -3.07 -25.83
N TYR A 17 -16.39 -2.69 -26.19
CA TYR A 17 -15.39 -3.64 -26.64
C TYR A 17 -14.88 -4.53 -25.50
N LEU A 18 -14.51 -3.95 -24.36
CA LEU A 18 -13.96 -4.67 -23.20
C LEU A 18 -15.04 -5.58 -22.56
N GLU A 19 -16.29 -5.13 -22.51
CA GLU A 19 -17.42 -5.95 -22.05
C GLU A 19 -17.55 -7.24 -22.87
N ARG A 20 -17.50 -7.13 -24.21
CA ARG A 20 -17.50 -8.32 -25.09
C ARG A 20 -16.28 -9.22 -24.94
N LYS A 21 -15.18 -8.67 -24.38
CA LYS A 21 -13.95 -9.43 -24.08
C LYS A 21 -13.96 -10.06 -22.70
N GLY A 22 -14.99 -9.81 -21.88
CA GLY A 22 -15.15 -10.39 -20.55
C GLY A 22 -14.40 -9.65 -19.45
N ASP A 23 -14.07 -8.36 -19.66
CA ASP A 23 -13.54 -7.52 -18.59
C ASP A 23 -14.59 -7.40 -17.49
N GLU A 24 -14.22 -7.64 -16.23
CA GLU A 24 -15.13 -7.60 -15.09
C GLU A 24 -15.61 -6.17 -14.76
N ASN A 25 -14.78 -5.16 -15.08
CA ASN A 25 -15.04 -3.75 -14.82
C ASN A 25 -14.78 -2.89 -16.06
N PRO A 26 -15.47 -3.11 -17.20
CA PRO A 26 -15.10 -2.55 -18.50
C PRO A 26 -15.15 -1.02 -18.52
N ARG A 27 -16.06 -0.40 -17.75
CA ARG A 27 -16.15 1.06 -17.65
C ARG A 27 -14.96 1.65 -16.88
N LEU A 28 -14.57 1.01 -15.80
CA LEU A 28 -13.40 1.43 -15.01
C LEU A 28 -12.11 1.29 -15.84
N SER A 29 -11.93 0.14 -16.49
CA SER A 29 -10.81 -0.10 -17.39
C SER A 29 -10.74 0.94 -18.51
N ALA A 30 -11.86 1.21 -19.18
CA ALA A 30 -11.93 2.19 -20.27
C ALA A 30 -11.56 3.61 -19.79
N GLN A 31 -12.02 4.03 -18.61
CA GLN A 31 -11.68 5.34 -18.03
C GLN A 31 -10.18 5.47 -17.75
N TRP A 32 -9.56 4.45 -17.14
CA TRP A 32 -8.13 4.47 -16.87
C TRP A 32 -7.29 4.48 -18.15
N LEU A 33 -7.63 3.62 -19.12
CA LEU A 33 -6.92 3.55 -20.41
C LEU A 33 -7.03 4.88 -21.19
N LEU A 34 -8.20 5.51 -21.14
CA LEU A 34 -8.41 6.80 -21.80
C LEU A 34 -7.69 7.94 -21.06
N SER A 35 -7.73 7.91 -19.72
CA SER A 35 -6.97 8.84 -18.87
C SER A 35 -5.47 8.81 -19.20
N GLU A 36 -4.91 7.61 -19.28
CA GLU A 36 -3.51 7.40 -19.63
C GLU A 36 -3.17 7.83 -21.05
N ALA A 37 -4.06 7.58 -22.02
CA ALA A 37 -3.85 7.94 -23.41
C ALA A 37 -3.93 9.45 -23.66
N THR A 38 -4.70 10.20 -22.85
CA THR A 38 -4.94 11.63 -23.02
C THR A 38 -4.14 12.51 -22.05
N GLY A 39 -3.59 11.93 -20.98
CA GLY A 39 -3.00 12.67 -19.87
C GLY A 39 -4.02 13.43 -19.01
N LEU A 40 -5.32 13.24 -19.23
CA LEU A 40 -6.39 13.84 -18.44
C LEU A 40 -6.74 12.96 -17.25
N SER A 41 -7.00 13.55 -16.11
CA SER A 41 -7.57 12.83 -14.98
C SER A 41 -8.96 12.27 -15.32
N ARG A 42 -9.42 11.25 -14.60
CA ARG A 42 -10.76 10.68 -14.80
C ARG A 42 -11.89 11.69 -14.64
N ILE A 43 -11.72 12.70 -13.79
CA ILE A 43 -12.69 13.80 -13.63
C ILE A 43 -12.67 14.71 -14.86
N GLU A 44 -11.49 15.05 -15.36
CA GLU A 44 -11.34 15.89 -16.55
C GLU A 44 -11.88 15.23 -17.81
N LEU A 45 -11.83 13.89 -17.92
CA LEU A 45 -12.50 13.17 -19.01
C LEU A 45 -14.00 13.52 -19.06
N TYR A 46 -14.68 13.54 -17.91
CA TYR A 46 -16.10 13.88 -17.83
C TYR A 46 -16.38 15.35 -18.14
N ALA A 47 -15.48 16.24 -17.78
CA ALA A 47 -15.61 17.66 -18.07
C ALA A 47 -15.39 17.99 -19.57
N ASN A 48 -14.67 17.10 -20.30
CA ASN A 48 -14.23 17.31 -21.68
C ASN A 48 -14.80 16.30 -22.68
N PHE A 49 -15.98 15.75 -22.44
CA PHE A 49 -16.59 14.69 -23.27
C PHE A 49 -16.65 14.99 -24.77
N GLU A 50 -16.89 16.25 -25.14
CA GLU A 50 -16.97 16.68 -26.54
C GLU A 50 -15.60 16.96 -27.18
N GLN A 51 -14.52 16.92 -26.39
CA GLN A 51 -13.17 17.14 -26.92
C GLN A 51 -12.79 16.01 -27.88
N PRO A 52 -12.33 16.34 -29.11
CA PRO A 52 -11.85 15.34 -30.04
C PRO A 52 -10.49 14.81 -29.64
N LEU A 53 -10.29 13.50 -29.75
CA LEU A 53 -8.99 12.85 -29.58
C LEU A 53 -8.10 13.09 -30.80
N SER A 54 -6.84 13.41 -30.55
CA SER A 54 -5.80 13.45 -31.60
C SER A 54 -5.53 12.05 -32.18
N MET A 55 -4.83 12.00 -33.29
CA MET A 55 -4.42 10.72 -33.90
C MET A 55 -3.50 9.93 -32.99
N GLU A 56 -2.58 10.61 -32.29
CA GLU A 56 -1.62 10.00 -31.35
C GLU A 56 -2.35 9.37 -30.15
N GLU A 57 -3.25 10.13 -29.51
CA GLU A 57 -4.06 9.62 -28.39
C GLU A 57 -4.90 8.40 -28.80
N ARG A 58 -5.47 8.42 -30.01
CA ARG A 58 -6.24 7.28 -30.54
C ARG A 58 -5.38 6.06 -30.80
N ASP A 59 -4.16 6.21 -31.27
CA ASP A 59 -3.25 5.10 -31.52
C ASP A 59 -2.74 4.50 -30.21
N VAL A 60 -2.43 5.34 -29.21
CA VAL A 60 -2.09 4.90 -27.84
C VAL A 60 -3.26 4.14 -27.23
N LEU A 61 -4.47 4.72 -27.24
CA LEU A 61 -5.66 4.08 -26.70
C LEU A 61 -5.92 2.72 -27.37
N ARG A 62 -5.78 2.64 -28.70
CA ARG A 62 -5.95 1.37 -29.45
C ARG A 62 -4.96 0.30 -28.99
N ALA A 63 -3.71 0.67 -28.73
CA ALA A 63 -2.69 -0.24 -28.22
C ALA A 63 -3.08 -0.74 -26.83
N TYR A 64 -3.47 0.15 -25.93
CA TYR A 64 -3.90 -0.19 -24.57
C TYR A 64 -5.14 -1.09 -24.54
N VAL A 65 -6.18 -0.74 -25.29
CA VAL A 65 -7.41 -1.52 -25.40
C VAL A 65 -7.14 -2.90 -25.99
N THR A 66 -6.20 -3.02 -26.93
CA THR A 66 -5.80 -4.30 -27.50
C THR A 66 -5.13 -5.19 -26.46
N ARG A 67 -4.25 -4.65 -25.63
CA ARG A 67 -3.59 -5.35 -24.52
C ARG A 67 -4.64 -5.81 -23.50
N ARG A 68 -5.48 -4.89 -23.01
CA ARG A 68 -6.54 -5.20 -22.05
C ARG A 68 -7.54 -6.26 -22.58
N GLY A 69 -7.91 -6.15 -23.84
CA GLY A 69 -8.79 -7.12 -24.50
C GLY A 69 -8.20 -8.54 -24.67
N LYS A 70 -6.90 -8.71 -24.41
CA LYS A 70 -6.23 -10.02 -24.32
C LYS A 70 -6.14 -10.53 -22.87
N GLY A 71 -6.65 -9.79 -21.90
CA GLY A 71 -6.63 -10.12 -20.48
C GLY A 71 -5.42 -9.58 -19.71
N GLU A 72 -4.58 -8.72 -20.32
CA GLU A 72 -3.45 -8.12 -19.59
C GLU A 72 -3.97 -7.21 -18.46
N PRO A 73 -3.42 -7.31 -17.21
CA PRO A 73 -3.81 -6.48 -16.09
C PRO A 73 -3.77 -5.00 -16.43
N LEU A 74 -4.81 -4.26 -16.00
CA LEU A 74 -4.91 -2.83 -16.23
C LEU A 74 -3.66 -2.08 -15.75
N GLN A 75 -3.18 -2.44 -14.55
CA GLN A 75 -2.03 -1.82 -13.91
C GLN A 75 -0.72 -2.05 -14.69
N TYR A 76 -0.56 -3.20 -15.36
CA TYR A 76 0.61 -3.40 -16.25
C TYR A 76 0.53 -2.57 -17.52
N ILE A 77 -0.67 -2.16 -17.92
CA ILE A 77 -0.88 -1.30 -19.09
C ILE A 77 -0.61 0.16 -18.74
N THR A 78 -1.12 0.63 -17.59
CA THR A 78 -0.93 1.99 -17.08
C THR A 78 0.44 2.20 -16.44
N GLY A 79 1.09 1.12 -15.97
CA GLY A 79 2.43 1.16 -15.39
C GLY A 79 2.49 1.57 -13.92
N GLU A 80 1.34 1.85 -13.29
CA GLU A 80 1.29 2.28 -11.89
C GLU A 80 0.02 1.81 -11.17
N VAL A 81 0.06 1.85 -9.84
CA VAL A 81 -1.09 1.57 -8.98
C VAL A 81 -1.02 2.42 -7.71
N GLY A 82 -2.16 2.95 -7.27
CA GLY A 82 -2.31 3.54 -5.94
C GLY A 82 -2.27 2.46 -4.87
N PHE A 83 -1.51 2.68 -3.81
CA PHE A 83 -1.42 1.81 -2.66
C PHE A 83 -1.32 2.65 -1.39
N ARG A 84 -2.34 2.59 -0.52
CA ARG A 84 -2.47 3.45 0.68
C ARG A 84 -2.33 4.94 0.33
N HIS A 85 -1.24 5.57 0.78
CA HIS A 85 -0.97 6.99 0.60
C HIS A 85 0.07 7.29 -0.50
N ILE A 86 0.49 6.28 -1.25
CA ILE A 86 1.51 6.39 -2.29
C ILE A 86 1.01 5.83 -3.63
N THR A 87 1.65 6.22 -4.71
CA THR A 87 1.52 5.57 -6.01
C THR A 87 2.83 4.88 -6.32
N VAL A 88 2.77 3.61 -6.68
CA VAL A 88 3.95 2.81 -7.03
C VAL A 88 3.88 2.34 -8.48
N LYS A 89 5.04 2.32 -9.12
CA LYS A 89 5.19 1.71 -10.44
C LYS A 89 5.02 0.21 -10.35
N VAL A 90 4.43 -0.36 -11.40
CA VAL A 90 4.29 -1.79 -11.58
C VAL A 90 4.73 -2.19 -12.98
N ARG A 91 5.20 -3.44 -13.15
CA ARG A 91 5.58 -3.98 -14.45
C ARG A 91 5.41 -5.50 -14.47
N PRO A 92 5.25 -6.11 -15.67
CA PRO A 92 5.21 -7.56 -15.81
C PRO A 92 6.39 -8.25 -15.11
N GLY A 93 6.13 -9.40 -14.49
CA GLY A 93 7.13 -10.16 -13.75
C GLY A 93 7.23 -9.84 -12.25
N VAL A 94 6.47 -8.87 -11.75
CA VAL A 94 6.37 -8.54 -10.31
C VAL A 94 4.90 -8.46 -9.91
N LEU A 95 4.53 -9.08 -8.79
CA LEU A 95 3.15 -9.09 -8.28
C LEU A 95 2.59 -7.66 -8.17
N ILE A 96 1.38 -7.46 -8.69
CA ILE A 96 0.66 -6.18 -8.54
C ILE A 96 0.21 -6.03 -7.09
N PRO A 97 0.48 -4.89 -6.41
CA PRO A 97 -0.04 -4.62 -5.06
C PRO A 97 -1.55 -4.80 -4.98
N ARG A 98 -2.00 -5.52 -3.94
CA ARG A 98 -3.42 -5.85 -3.71
C ARG A 98 -4.02 -4.93 -2.63
N PRO A 99 -5.31 -4.59 -2.73
CA PRO A 99 -5.99 -3.81 -1.68
C PRO A 99 -5.96 -4.51 -0.31
N GLU A 100 -5.99 -5.85 -0.27
CA GLU A 100 -5.90 -6.64 0.96
C GLU A 100 -4.57 -6.42 1.70
N THR A 101 -3.49 -6.20 0.96
CA THR A 101 -2.14 -5.91 1.51
C THR A 101 -2.08 -4.57 2.25
N GLU A 102 -3.03 -3.65 2.01
CA GLU A 102 -3.15 -2.41 2.80
C GLU A 102 -3.52 -2.69 4.26
N VAL A 103 -4.27 -3.77 4.52
CA VAL A 103 -4.58 -4.24 5.88
C VAL A 103 -3.31 -4.75 6.55
N LEU A 104 -2.46 -5.50 5.83
CA LEU A 104 -1.15 -5.92 6.34
C LEU A 104 -0.31 -4.74 6.83
N VAL A 105 -0.21 -3.67 6.03
CA VAL A 105 0.54 -2.47 6.43
C VAL A 105 -0.08 -1.80 7.67
N SER A 106 -1.41 -1.76 7.76
CA SER A 106 -2.11 -1.20 8.93
C SER A 106 -1.79 -1.99 10.21
N GLU A 107 -1.86 -3.32 10.16
CA GLU A 107 -1.51 -4.21 11.28
C GLU A 107 -0.01 -4.12 11.62
N ALA A 108 0.86 -4.02 10.63
CA ALA A 108 2.30 -3.84 10.80
C ALA A 108 2.61 -2.53 11.54
N LEU A 109 2.03 -1.42 11.11
CA LEU A 109 2.21 -0.11 11.76
C LEU A 109 1.66 -0.09 13.19
N ALA A 110 0.57 -0.82 13.48
CA ALA A 110 0.01 -0.95 14.82
C ALA A 110 0.92 -1.72 15.80
N LEU A 111 1.88 -2.50 15.31
CA LEU A 111 2.89 -3.17 16.14
C LEU A 111 4.03 -2.23 16.55
N LEU A 112 4.25 -1.14 15.84
CA LEU A 112 5.26 -0.12 16.13
C LEU A 112 4.74 0.89 17.17
N PRO A 113 5.63 1.62 17.87
CA PRO A 113 5.25 2.81 18.64
C PRO A 113 4.52 3.81 17.75
N ALA A 114 3.62 4.60 18.34
CA ALA A 114 2.92 5.63 17.56
C ALA A 114 3.91 6.60 16.89
N ALA A 115 3.68 6.89 15.62
CA ALA A 115 4.48 7.90 14.92
C ALA A 115 4.37 9.25 15.64
N PRO A 116 5.48 10.00 15.77
CA PRO A 116 5.42 11.35 16.33
C PRO A 116 4.46 12.17 15.47
N LYS A 117 3.55 12.90 16.14
CA LYS A 117 2.64 13.80 15.43
C LYS A 117 3.48 14.77 14.60
N ARG A 118 3.33 14.75 13.28
CA ARG A 118 3.83 15.84 12.43
C ARG A 118 3.15 17.11 12.96
N VAL A 119 3.91 17.96 13.62
CA VAL A 119 3.47 19.34 13.82
C VAL A 119 3.36 19.89 12.42
N ALA A 120 2.14 20.14 11.96
CA ALA A 120 1.91 20.76 10.67
C ALA A 120 2.68 22.09 10.67
N GLN A 121 3.80 22.16 9.93
CA GLN A 121 4.59 23.39 9.79
C GLN A 121 3.82 24.48 9.01
N HIS A 122 2.60 24.19 8.59
CA HIS A 122 1.63 25.11 8.01
C HIS A 122 0.32 24.99 8.80
N ALA A 123 0.33 25.51 10.03
CA ALA A 123 -0.89 26.09 10.56
C ALA A 123 -1.18 27.28 9.63
N TRP A 124 -2.26 27.20 8.85
CA TRP A 124 -2.81 28.39 8.22
C TRP A 124 -3.06 29.39 9.35
N PRO A 125 -2.50 30.60 9.29
CA PRO A 125 -2.83 31.62 10.29
C PRO A 125 -4.37 31.76 10.24
N GLU A 126 -5.03 31.45 11.34
CA GLU A 126 -6.49 31.55 11.44
C GLU A 126 -6.99 32.99 11.17
N ASP A 127 -6.09 33.96 11.24
CA ASP A 127 -6.37 35.38 11.07
C ASP A 127 -6.31 35.89 9.61
N ASP A 128 -5.83 35.10 8.63
CA ASP A 128 -5.64 35.53 7.24
C ASP A 128 -6.65 34.95 6.22
N LEU A 129 -7.72 34.31 6.68
CA LEU A 129 -8.79 33.91 5.78
C LEU A 129 -9.64 35.14 5.45
N PRO A 130 -9.72 35.58 4.15
CA PRO A 130 -10.66 36.61 3.76
C PRO A 130 -12.08 36.16 4.11
N PRO A 131 -12.95 37.06 4.59
CA PRO A 131 -14.33 36.68 4.89
C PRO A 131 -14.98 36.09 3.64
N VAL A 132 -15.37 34.81 3.73
CA VAL A 132 -16.09 34.16 2.65
C VAL A 132 -17.48 34.82 2.56
N PRO A 133 -17.84 35.50 1.46
CA PRO A 133 -19.17 36.07 1.32
C PRO A 133 -20.15 34.91 1.09
N TRP A 134 -20.77 34.45 2.17
CA TRP A 134 -21.96 33.60 2.02
C TRP A 134 -23.08 34.44 1.43
N PRO A 135 -23.79 33.98 0.40
CA PRO A 135 -25.00 34.68 -0.03
C PRO A 135 -25.96 34.76 1.16
N GLU A 136 -26.41 35.94 1.49
CA GLU A 136 -27.46 36.15 2.48
C GLU A 136 -28.75 35.48 1.97
N GLY A 137 -28.94 34.22 2.36
CA GLY A 137 -30.16 33.47 2.17
C GLY A 137 -31.09 33.75 3.36
N GLU A 138 -32.28 34.04 3.04
CA GLU A 138 -33.44 34.43 3.85
C GLU A 138 -33.47 33.86 5.28
N ALA A 139 -33.67 34.75 6.21
CA ALA A 139 -33.82 34.49 7.63
C ALA A 139 -34.98 33.50 7.92
N GLY A 140 -34.67 32.42 8.63
CA GLY A 140 -35.72 31.57 9.15
C GLY A 140 -35.34 30.21 9.67
N GLU A 141 -34.27 30.10 10.51
CA GLU A 141 -34.25 28.99 11.48
C GLU A 141 -33.30 29.36 12.63
N GLN A 142 -33.89 29.29 13.83
CA GLN A 142 -33.28 29.69 15.08
C GLN A 142 -32.06 28.81 15.41
N ARG A 143 -30.92 29.48 15.51
CA ARG A 143 -29.70 28.90 16.08
C ARG A 143 -29.98 28.53 17.54
N PRO A 144 -29.70 27.31 18.01
CA PRO A 144 -29.80 27.02 19.43
C PRO A 144 -28.74 27.88 20.17
N GLU A 145 -29.22 28.63 21.18
CA GLU A 145 -28.39 29.39 22.10
C GLU A 145 -27.38 28.45 22.77
N ARG A 146 -26.11 28.71 22.60
CA ARG A 146 -25.07 28.14 23.45
C ARG A 146 -25.27 28.75 24.85
N THR A 147 -25.81 27.98 25.75
CA THR A 147 -25.79 28.29 27.17
C THR A 147 -24.34 28.41 27.61
N ALA A 148 -23.96 29.62 28.03
CA ALA A 148 -22.78 29.88 28.78
C ALA A 148 -22.91 29.16 30.12
N ASP A 149 -22.14 28.10 30.36
CA ASP A 149 -22.00 27.56 31.71
C ASP A 149 -20.53 27.32 32.04
N GLN A 150 -20.21 27.96 33.13
CA GLN A 150 -19.25 27.65 34.17
C GLN A 150 -17.75 27.76 33.86
N GLY A 151 -17.21 28.82 34.45
CA GLY A 151 -15.82 29.16 34.66
C GLY A 151 -14.99 27.96 35.09
N VAL A 152 -13.98 27.69 34.27
CA VAL A 152 -12.76 27.04 34.74
C VAL A 152 -11.78 28.13 35.04
N ALA A 153 -11.33 28.19 36.28
CA ALA A 153 -10.35 29.13 36.78
C ALA A 153 -9.09 29.12 35.89
N GLU A 154 -8.72 30.29 35.39
CA GLU A 154 -7.41 30.51 34.75
C GLU A 154 -6.34 30.30 35.83
N ASP A 155 -5.69 29.14 35.79
CA ASP A 155 -4.43 28.91 36.48
C ASP A 155 -3.32 29.59 35.66
N GLU A 156 -3.02 30.85 36.03
CA GLU A 156 -1.84 31.58 35.56
C GLU A 156 -0.56 30.96 36.17
N SER A 157 -0.19 29.79 35.68
CA SER A 157 1.17 29.29 35.79
C SER A 157 1.75 29.11 34.41
N THR A 158 2.24 30.22 33.84
CA THR A 158 3.18 30.18 32.71
C THR A 158 4.40 29.39 33.19
N PRO A 159 4.65 28.19 32.66
CA PRO A 159 5.90 27.52 32.96
C PRO A 159 7.01 28.33 32.30
N ALA A 160 7.94 28.79 33.12
CA ALA A 160 9.20 29.41 32.70
C ALA A 160 9.78 28.56 31.55
N VAL A 161 10.14 29.23 30.44
CA VAL A 161 10.91 28.64 29.35
C VAL A 161 12.21 28.13 29.97
N ALA A 162 12.21 26.88 30.38
CA ALA A 162 13.42 26.17 30.72
C ALA A 162 14.25 26.11 29.46
N SER A 163 15.44 26.68 29.50
CA SER A 163 16.51 26.42 28.52
C SER A 163 16.93 24.96 28.64
N GLY A 164 16.06 24.06 28.14
CA GLY A 164 16.28 22.65 28.09
C GLY A 164 17.13 22.31 26.87
N GLU A 165 18.15 21.51 27.08
CA GLU A 165 18.81 20.78 26.01
C GLU A 165 17.73 20.17 25.09
N PRO A 166 17.92 20.17 23.74
CA PRO A 166 16.95 19.55 22.84
C PRO A 166 16.70 18.14 23.33
N ALA A 167 15.42 17.78 23.45
CA ALA A 167 15.06 16.41 23.81
C ALA A 167 15.77 15.43 22.85
N PRO A 168 16.35 14.33 23.36
CA PRO A 168 17.02 13.36 22.51
C PRO A 168 16.07 12.93 21.38
N GLU A 169 16.59 12.91 20.17
CA GLU A 169 15.81 12.43 19.02
C GLU A 169 15.29 11.02 19.32
N PRO A 170 14.00 10.77 19.03
CA PRO A 170 13.44 9.44 19.24
C PRO A 170 14.23 8.40 18.42
N PRO A 171 14.48 7.20 18.98
CA PRO A 171 15.26 6.19 18.32
C PRO A 171 14.61 5.77 16.99
N GLU A 172 15.43 5.56 15.96
CA GLU A 172 14.99 4.97 14.71
C GLU A 172 14.40 3.58 14.97
N LEU A 173 13.40 3.20 14.19
CA LEU A 173 12.74 1.90 14.23
C LEU A 173 13.21 1.06 13.03
N LEU A 174 13.80 -0.07 13.30
CA LEU A 174 14.30 -0.95 12.24
C LEU A 174 13.23 -1.95 11.81
N VAL A 175 12.90 -1.96 10.52
CA VAL A 175 11.88 -2.80 9.92
C VAL A 175 12.49 -3.65 8.81
N ALA A 176 12.11 -4.92 8.71
CA ALA A 176 12.41 -5.76 7.56
C ALA A 176 11.14 -6.02 6.75
N ASP A 177 11.19 -5.82 5.43
CA ASP A 177 10.15 -6.21 4.47
C ASP A 177 10.70 -7.34 3.58
N LEU A 178 10.30 -8.58 3.86
CA LEU A 178 10.80 -9.77 3.16
C LEU A 178 9.82 -10.16 2.05
N CYS A 179 10.32 -10.53 0.88
CA CYS A 179 9.53 -10.71 -0.35
C CYS A 179 8.84 -9.41 -0.78
N THR A 180 9.62 -8.34 -0.87
CA THR A 180 9.14 -6.96 -1.04
C THR A 180 8.42 -6.69 -2.36
N GLY A 181 8.65 -7.50 -3.40
CA GLY A 181 8.06 -7.35 -4.72
C GLY A 181 8.30 -5.96 -5.31
N SER A 182 7.23 -5.19 -5.50
CA SER A 182 7.32 -3.80 -5.98
C SER A 182 7.88 -2.80 -4.96
N GLY A 183 8.10 -3.23 -3.70
CA GLY A 183 8.48 -2.34 -2.60
C GLY A 183 7.31 -1.57 -1.98
N CYS A 184 6.06 -1.88 -2.33
CA CYS A 184 4.89 -1.12 -1.87
C CYS A 184 4.73 -1.11 -0.36
N ILE A 185 5.02 -2.24 0.34
CA ILE A 185 4.96 -2.34 1.79
C ILE A 185 6.09 -1.53 2.43
N ALA A 186 7.34 -1.75 2.00
CA ALA A 186 8.50 -1.02 2.50
C ALA A 186 8.34 0.50 2.35
N CYS A 187 7.92 0.95 1.16
CA CYS A 187 7.70 2.35 0.87
C CYS A 187 6.56 2.93 1.73
N SER A 188 5.43 2.21 1.89
CA SER A 188 4.31 2.68 2.71
C SER A 188 4.70 2.79 4.19
N VAL A 189 5.39 1.80 4.74
CA VAL A 189 5.88 1.85 6.13
C VAL A 189 6.81 3.05 6.34
N ALA A 190 7.76 3.26 5.46
CA ALA A 190 8.68 4.40 5.55
C ALA A 190 7.99 5.75 5.33
N TYR A 191 6.98 5.82 4.45
CA TYR A 191 6.21 7.02 4.18
C TYR A 191 5.34 7.44 5.36
N GLU A 192 4.64 6.48 5.98
CA GLU A 192 3.68 6.71 7.06
C GLU A 192 4.35 6.83 8.43
N HIS A 193 5.51 6.18 8.64
CA HIS A 193 6.23 6.23 9.91
C HIS A 193 7.61 6.90 9.74
N PRO A 194 7.76 8.19 10.11
CA PRO A 194 8.97 8.96 9.82
C PRO A 194 10.24 8.43 10.50
N LEU A 195 10.12 7.66 11.58
CA LEU A 195 11.26 7.04 12.28
C LEU A 195 11.62 5.64 11.73
N ALA A 196 10.82 5.10 10.81
CA ALA A 196 11.08 3.77 10.27
C ALA A 196 12.25 3.81 9.25
N ARG A 197 13.23 2.92 9.47
CA ARG A 197 14.24 2.50 8.49
C ARG A 197 13.92 1.09 8.05
N VAL A 198 13.82 0.87 6.76
CA VAL A 198 13.36 -0.41 6.20
C VAL A 198 14.46 -1.08 5.41
N VAL A 199 14.73 -2.35 5.72
CA VAL A 199 15.53 -3.24 4.89
C VAL A 199 14.55 -4.13 4.13
N ALA A 200 14.41 -3.88 2.83
CA ALA A 200 13.53 -4.62 1.93
C ALA A 200 14.33 -5.66 1.16
N THR A 201 13.81 -6.88 1.00
CA THR A 201 14.52 -7.95 0.32
C THR A 201 13.61 -8.67 -0.68
N ASP A 202 14.20 -9.09 -1.80
CA ASP A 202 13.55 -10.01 -2.74
C ASP A 202 14.60 -10.88 -3.44
N ILE A 203 14.20 -12.09 -3.83
CA ILE A 203 15.07 -13.02 -4.55
C ILE A 203 15.06 -12.74 -6.06
N VAL A 204 13.99 -12.09 -6.57
CA VAL A 204 13.79 -11.84 -8.00
C VAL A 204 14.45 -10.52 -8.40
N PRO A 205 15.45 -10.53 -9.31
CA PRO A 205 16.16 -9.30 -9.70
C PRO A 205 15.25 -8.21 -10.26
N GLU A 206 14.17 -8.58 -10.99
CA GLU A 206 13.21 -7.66 -11.56
C GLU A 206 12.37 -6.96 -10.45
N ALA A 207 12.04 -7.68 -9.37
CA ALA A 207 11.37 -7.12 -8.20
C ALA A 207 12.29 -6.15 -7.47
N VAL A 208 13.54 -6.53 -7.22
CA VAL A 208 14.56 -5.66 -6.60
C VAL A 208 14.76 -4.38 -7.40
N ALA A 209 14.84 -4.47 -8.73
CA ALA A 209 14.99 -3.30 -9.59
C ALA A 209 13.74 -2.39 -9.52
N LEU A 210 12.54 -2.97 -9.55
CA LEU A 210 11.29 -2.22 -9.44
C LEU A 210 11.13 -1.56 -8.07
N ALA A 211 11.45 -2.27 -6.98
CA ALA A 211 11.42 -1.71 -5.63
C ALA A 211 12.37 -0.50 -5.50
N ARG A 212 13.60 -0.60 -6.03
CA ARG A 212 14.56 0.52 -6.06
C ARG A 212 14.04 1.71 -6.86
N ASP A 213 13.39 1.46 -8.01
CA ASP A 213 12.78 2.52 -8.81
C ASP A 213 11.66 3.23 -8.05
N ASN A 214 10.86 2.49 -7.26
CA ASN A 214 9.79 3.04 -6.43
C ASN A 214 10.35 3.82 -5.23
N VAL A 215 11.35 3.28 -4.54
CA VAL A 215 12.06 3.98 -3.45
C VAL A 215 12.63 5.31 -3.93
N ALA A 216 13.28 5.33 -5.10
CA ALA A 216 13.83 6.54 -5.68
C ALA A 216 12.74 7.55 -6.11
N ALA A 217 11.65 7.07 -6.73
CA ALA A 217 10.55 7.92 -7.18
C ALA A 217 9.79 8.58 -6.00
N LEU A 218 9.77 7.91 -4.83
CA LEU A 218 9.14 8.40 -3.61
C LEU A 218 10.11 9.16 -2.68
N GLU A 219 11.36 9.36 -3.12
CA GLU A 219 12.42 10.04 -2.35
C GLU A 219 12.68 9.41 -0.97
N LEU A 220 12.61 8.07 -0.88
CA LEU A 220 12.77 7.30 0.36
C LEU A 220 14.17 6.66 0.50
N GLY A 221 15.12 6.97 -0.39
CA GLY A 221 16.43 6.31 -0.46
C GLY A 221 17.27 6.40 0.82
N ASP A 222 17.06 7.42 1.65
CA ASP A 222 17.74 7.57 2.94
C ASP A 222 17.21 6.62 4.03
N ARG A 223 16.02 6.04 3.83
CA ARG A 223 15.32 5.23 4.83
C ARG A 223 14.92 3.84 4.38
N VAL A 224 14.99 3.54 3.09
CA VAL A 224 14.68 2.22 2.54
C VAL A 224 15.86 1.69 1.74
N GLU A 225 16.45 0.61 2.23
CA GLU A 225 17.49 -0.15 1.54
C GLU A 225 16.87 -1.38 0.89
N VAL A 226 17.19 -1.64 -0.39
CA VAL A 226 16.67 -2.81 -1.12
C VAL A 226 17.80 -3.77 -1.47
N LEU A 227 17.74 -5.00 -0.95
CA LEU A 227 18.73 -6.06 -1.11
C LEU A 227 18.19 -7.18 -2.02
N SER A 228 19.09 -7.77 -2.81
CA SER A 228 18.79 -8.96 -3.60
C SER A 228 19.28 -10.20 -2.85
N CYS A 229 18.35 -10.93 -2.23
CA CYS A 229 18.69 -12.18 -1.52
C CYS A 229 17.42 -13.03 -1.26
N ASP A 230 17.64 -14.29 -0.90
CA ASP A 230 16.55 -15.17 -0.46
C ASP A 230 16.17 -14.83 0.99
N LEU A 231 14.92 -14.39 1.18
CA LEU A 231 14.41 -13.90 2.46
C LEU A 231 15.39 -12.90 3.10
N GLY A 232 15.87 -13.19 4.29
CA GLY A 232 16.80 -12.32 5.02
C GLY A 232 18.26 -12.77 5.00
N GLU A 233 18.68 -13.63 4.06
CA GLU A 233 20.06 -14.17 4.05
C GLU A 233 21.12 -13.11 3.73
N GLY A 234 20.74 -12.04 3.02
CA GLY A 234 21.63 -10.93 2.69
C GLY A 234 21.61 -9.77 3.68
N VAL A 235 20.79 -9.86 4.72
CA VAL A 235 20.70 -8.81 5.75
C VAL A 235 21.97 -8.84 6.62
N ASP A 236 22.50 -7.64 6.93
CA ASP A 236 23.69 -7.52 7.77
C ASP A 236 23.53 -8.27 9.10
N PRO A 237 24.40 -9.24 9.42
CA PRO A 237 24.33 -9.98 10.66
C PRO A 237 24.36 -9.13 11.94
N THR A 238 24.92 -7.91 11.87
CA THR A 238 24.96 -7.00 13.02
C THR A 238 23.59 -6.43 13.39
N LEU A 239 22.62 -6.50 12.48
CA LEU A 239 21.23 -6.09 12.72
C LEU A 239 20.38 -7.19 13.37
N MET A 240 20.90 -8.41 13.52
CA MET A 240 20.15 -9.49 14.13
C MET A 240 19.86 -9.20 15.61
N GLY A 241 18.58 -9.32 16.00
CA GLY A 241 18.10 -8.98 17.33
C GLY A 241 17.76 -7.49 17.51
N ALA A 242 17.86 -6.68 16.45
CA ALA A 242 17.58 -5.25 16.50
C ALA A 242 16.26 -4.83 15.82
N PHE A 243 15.64 -5.69 15.03
CA PHE A 243 14.42 -5.35 14.32
C PHE A 243 13.23 -5.17 15.25
N ASP A 244 12.55 -4.04 15.08
CA ASP A 244 11.27 -3.72 15.74
C ASP A 244 10.12 -4.49 15.12
N LEU A 245 10.17 -4.66 13.80
CA LEU A 245 9.12 -5.26 13.00
C LEU A 245 9.70 -6.07 11.84
N VAL A 246 9.07 -7.20 11.55
CA VAL A 246 9.23 -7.94 10.29
C VAL A 246 7.89 -8.00 9.59
N VAL A 247 7.81 -7.53 8.36
CA VAL A 247 6.61 -7.61 7.53
C VAL A 247 6.89 -8.45 6.30
N SER A 248 5.91 -9.19 5.80
CA SER A 248 6.03 -9.93 4.55
C SER A 248 4.66 -10.23 3.94
N ASN A 249 4.58 -10.13 2.63
CA ASN A 249 3.54 -10.77 1.82
C ASN A 249 4.23 -11.87 0.98
N PRO A 250 4.52 -13.05 1.57
CA PRO A 250 5.26 -14.11 0.89
C PRO A 250 4.36 -14.88 -0.06
N PRO A 251 4.88 -15.69 -0.98
CA PRO A 251 4.10 -16.68 -1.69
C PRO A 251 3.36 -17.60 -0.72
N TYR A 252 2.03 -17.67 -0.84
CA TYR A 252 1.17 -18.38 0.11
C TYR A 252 0.04 -19.21 -0.54
N VAL A 253 -0.08 -19.22 -1.86
CA VAL A 253 -1.14 -19.99 -2.53
C VAL A 253 -0.75 -21.46 -2.47
N PRO A 254 -1.61 -22.36 -1.94
CA PRO A 254 -1.33 -23.79 -1.99
C PRO A 254 -1.23 -24.27 -3.44
N THR A 255 -0.23 -25.09 -3.75
CA THR A 255 0.04 -25.56 -5.12
C THR A 255 -1.22 -26.14 -5.79
N ALA A 256 -2.06 -26.87 -5.03
CA ALA A 256 -3.30 -27.44 -5.54
C ALA A 256 -4.36 -26.41 -5.98
N VAL A 257 -4.24 -25.16 -5.51
CA VAL A 257 -5.16 -24.06 -5.83
C VAL A 257 -4.65 -23.22 -7.02
N MET A 258 -3.40 -23.41 -7.43
CA MET A 258 -2.80 -22.65 -8.52
C MET A 258 -3.54 -22.81 -9.87
N ASP A 259 -4.23 -23.94 -10.08
CA ASP A 259 -5.02 -24.18 -11.29
C ASP A 259 -6.36 -23.42 -11.28
N ASP A 260 -6.83 -22.97 -10.12
CA ASP A 260 -8.12 -22.30 -9.91
C ASP A 260 -8.01 -20.77 -9.82
N ILE A 261 -6.78 -20.21 -9.86
CA ILE A 261 -6.59 -18.76 -9.78
C ILE A 261 -7.11 -18.07 -11.05
N PRO A 262 -7.57 -16.80 -10.95
CA PRO A 262 -8.04 -16.05 -12.11
C PRO A 262 -7.02 -16.04 -13.25
N ARG A 263 -7.52 -16.21 -14.47
CA ARG A 263 -6.69 -16.29 -15.68
C ARG A 263 -5.74 -15.09 -15.82
N GLU A 264 -6.20 -13.89 -15.46
CA GLU A 264 -5.39 -12.66 -15.48
C GLU A 264 -4.15 -12.79 -14.59
N VAL A 265 -4.29 -13.41 -13.42
CA VAL A 265 -3.18 -13.67 -12.49
C VAL A 265 -2.28 -14.81 -13.02
N ALA A 266 -2.88 -15.91 -13.45
CA ALA A 266 -2.14 -17.10 -13.90
C ALA A 266 -1.27 -16.82 -15.15
N GLU A 267 -1.75 -16.00 -16.09
CA GLU A 267 -1.05 -15.74 -17.36
C GLU A 267 -0.04 -14.59 -17.29
N PHE A 268 -0.21 -13.64 -16.38
CA PHE A 268 0.59 -12.40 -16.37
C PHE A 268 1.45 -12.20 -15.14
N GLU A 269 1.10 -12.81 -14.00
CA GLU A 269 1.89 -12.64 -12.77
C GLU A 269 2.81 -13.86 -12.54
N PRO A 270 3.99 -13.66 -11.92
CA PRO A 270 4.96 -14.74 -11.78
C PRO A 270 4.49 -15.81 -10.79
N ALA A 271 4.49 -17.07 -11.19
CA ALA A 271 4.12 -18.19 -10.33
C ALA A 271 4.95 -18.25 -9.03
N LEU A 272 6.22 -17.83 -9.09
CA LEU A 272 7.11 -17.76 -7.91
C LEU A 272 6.60 -16.80 -6.84
N ALA A 273 5.84 -15.76 -7.21
CA ALA A 273 5.25 -14.82 -6.26
C ALA A 273 3.93 -15.34 -5.64
N LEU A 274 3.42 -16.47 -6.13
CA LEU A 274 2.12 -17.01 -5.73
C LEU A 274 2.26 -18.34 -4.99
N ASP A 275 3.04 -19.30 -5.52
CA ASP A 275 3.10 -20.67 -5.02
C ASP A 275 3.82 -20.76 -3.66
N GLY A 276 3.03 -21.04 -2.62
CA GLY A 276 3.49 -21.23 -1.23
C GLY A 276 3.78 -22.68 -0.86
N GLY A 277 3.82 -23.59 -1.84
CA GLY A 277 4.03 -25.02 -1.61
C GLY A 277 2.72 -25.78 -1.35
N ALA A 278 2.84 -27.04 -0.93
CA ALA A 278 1.72 -27.98 -0.85
C ALA A 278 0.53 -27.45 -0.01
N ASP A 279 0.81 -26.78 1.11
CA ASP A 279 -0.19 -26.23 2.03
C ASP A 279 -0.13 -24.67 2.14
N GLY A 280 0.65 -24.01 1.28
CA GLY A 280 0.78 -22.55 1.29
C GLY A 280 1.67 -21.99 2.41
N LEU A 281 2.38 -22.81 3.16
CA LEU A 281 3.13 -22.40 4.35
C LEU A 281 4.65 -22.63 4.25
N ASP A 282 5.18 -23.02 3.12
CA ASP A 282 6.60 -23.35 2.98
C ASP A 282 7.49 -22.13 3.29
N VAL A 283 7.11 -20.95 2.80
CA VAL A 283 7.85 -19.72 3.08
C VAL A 283 7.70 -19.30 4.53
N LEU A 284 6.49 -19.41 5.11
CA LEU A 284 6.26 -19.11 6.54
C LEU A 284 7.16 -19.93 7.46
N ARG A 285 7.32 -21.23 7.18
CA ARG A 285 8.21 -22.12 7.96
C ARG A 285 9.66 -21.66 7.97
N ARG A 286 10.10 -20.94 6.94
CA ARG A 286 11.44 -20.34 6.85
C ARG A 286 11.49 -18.95 7.51
N LEU A 287 10.41 -18.16 7.41
CA LEU A 287 10.29 -16.84 8.01
C LEU A 287 10.30 -16.88 9.55
N LEU A 288 9.56 -17.80 10.18
CA LEU A 288 9.45 -17.85 11.63
C LEU A 288 10.81 -18.00 12.35
N PRO A 289 11.71 -18.95 11.98
CA PRO A 289 13.03 -19.04 12.58
C PRO A 289 13.90 -17.80 12.34
N TRP A 290 13.78 -17.17 11.18
CA TRP A 290 14.49 -15.94 10.87
C TRP A 290 14.01 -14.79 11.78
N CYS A 291 12.69 -14.60 11.92
CA CYS A 291 12.09 -13.60 12.80
C CYS A 291 12.53 -13.77 14.27
N ARG A 292 12.63 -15.02 14.74
CA ARG A 292 13.13 -15.31 16.11
C ARG A 292 14.52 -14.76 16.35
N ARG A 293 15.39 -14.78 15.34
CA ARG A 293 16.76 -14.26 15.44
C ARG A 293 16.80 -12.74 15.21
N ALA A 294 16.03 -12.25 14.24
CA ALA A 294 16.09 -10.87 13.78
C ALA A 294 15.37 -9.87 14.71
N LEU A 295 14.21 -10.25 15.25
CA LEU A 295 13.45 -9.37 16.12
C LEU A 295 14.14 -9.15 17.48
N LYS A 296 14.09 -7.91 17.96
CA LYS A 296 14.39 -7.58 19.35
C LYS A 296 13.30 -8.15 20.28
N GLU A 297 13.54 -8.17 21.58
CA GLU A 297 12.53 -8.50 22.57
C GLU A 297 11.34 -7.54 22.49
N GLY A 298 10.13 -8.09 22.49
CA GLY A 298 8.90 -7.33 22.28
C GLY A 298 8.64 -6.85 20.85
N GLY A 299 9.60 -7.00 19.94
CA GLY A 299 9.40 -6.75 18.50
C GLY A 299 8.39 -7.72 17.91
N GLY A 300 7.74 -7.34 16.80
CA GLY A 300 6.65 -8.11 16.23
C GLY A 300 6.84 -8.45 14.76
N PHE A 301 5.98 -9.32 14.25
CA PHE A 301 5.84 -9.56 12.82
C PHE A 301 4.39 -9.44 12.37
N ALA A 302 4.20 -9.13 11.08
CA ALA A 302 2.92 -9.14 10.39
C ALA A 302 3.09 -9.80 9.02
N PHE A 303 2.30 -10.86 8.73
CA PHE A 303 2.37 -11.61 7.48
C PHE A 303 1.00 -11.74 6.83
N GLU A 304 0.92 -11.49 5.53
CA GLU A 304 -0.25 -11.84 4.73
C GLU A 304 -0.17 -13.30 4.32
N LEU A 305 -1.29 -14.03 4.43
CA LEU A 305 -1.37 -15.45 4.10
C LEU A 305 -2.73 -15.79 3.47
N HIS A 306 -2.82 -16.96 2.85
CA HIS A 306 -4.08 -17.46 2.31
C HIS A 306 -5.09 -17.75 3.44
N GLU A 307 -6.36 -17.42 3.23
CA GLU A 307 -7.43 -17.54 4.22
C GLU A 307 -7.55 -18.94 4.83
N THR A 308 -7.24 -19.99 4.08
CA THR A 308 -7.30 -21.38 4.55
C THR A 308 -6.11 -21.80 5.41
N CYS A 309 -5.01 -21.03 5.38
CA CYS A 309 -3.74 -21.40 6.03
C CYS A 309 -3.55 -20.77 7.42
N LEU A 310 -4.33 -19.72 7.76
CA LEU A 310 -4.06 -18.88 8.93
C LEU A 310 -4.21 -19.62 10.27
N GLY A 311 -5.10 -20.62 10.37
CA GLY A 311 -5.22 -21.42 11.58
C GLY A 311 -3.96 -22.21 11.88
N GLU A 312 -3.41 -22.88 10.88
CA GLU A 312 -2.16 -23.61 10.99
C GLU A 312 -0.95 -22.69 11.16
N ALA A 313 -0.95 -21.55 10.45
CA ALA A 313 0.08 -20.53 10.58
C ALA A 313 0.16 -19.97 12.02
N ALA A 314 -0.97 -19.71 12.66
CA ALA A 314 -1.02 -19.27 14.05
C ALA A 314 -0.43 -20.32 15.00
N ARG A 315 -0.79 -21.59 14.82
CA ARG A 315 -0.23 -22.71 15.60
C ARG A 315 1.30 -22.79 15.44
N LEU A 316 1.81 -22.70 14.21
CA LEU A 316 3.26 -22.70 13.93
C LEU A 316 3.97 -21.51 14.59
N ALA A 317 3.35 -20.33 14.61
CA ALA A 317 3.91 -19.16 15.28
C ALA A 317 4.00 -19.37 16.81
N GLU A 318 2.96 -19.94 17.45
CA GLU A 318 2.97 -20.28 18.87
C GLU A 318 4.05 -21.34 19.20
N GLU A 319 4.17 -22.37 18.38
CA GLU A 319 5.21 -23.42 18.52
C GLU A 319 6.62 -22.86 18.33
N ALA A 320 6.79 -21.87 17.43
CA ALA A 320 8.04 -21.13 17.27
C ALA A 320 8.35 -20.21 18.48
N GLY A 321 7.46 -20.13 19.50
CA GLY A 321 7.66 -19.38 20.74
C GLY A 321 7.30 -17.89 20.64
N PHE A 322 6.45 -17.50 19.70
CA PHE A 322 5.85 -16.17 19.68
C PHE A 322 4.65 -16.08 20.65
N SER A 323 4.28 -14.86 21.02
CA SER A 323 3.11 -14.55 21.85
C SER A 323 2.22 -13.53 21.15
N ASP A 324 1.05 -13.25 21.73
CA ASP A 324 0.08 -12.31 21.18
C ASP A 324 -0.28 -12.60 19.71
N VAL A 325 -0.35 -13.90 19.39
CA VAL A 325 -0.70 -14.37 18.05
C VAL A 325 -2.13 -13.99 17.73
N ARG A 326 -2.33 -13.25 16.65
CA ARG A 326 -3.64 -12.75 16.20
C ARG A 326 -3.81 -12.95 14.72
N VAL A 327 -5.05 -13.19 14.32
CA VAL A 327 -5.47 -13.23 12.91
C VAL A 327 -6.46 -12.11 12.67
N THR A 328 -6.14 -11.23 11.72
CA THR A 328 -6.99 -10.12 11.30
C THR A 328 -7.61 -10.43 9.94
N ALA A 329 -8.89 -10.10 9.79
CA ALA A 329 -9.61 -10.26 8.54
C ALA A 329 -9.41 -9.04 7.61
N ASP A 330 -9.50 -9.28 6.29
CA ASP A 330 -9.57 -8.23 5.28
C ASP A 330 -10.94 -7.50 5.31
N LEU A 331 -11.11 -6.48 4.47
CA LEU A 331 -12.35 -5.71 4.39
C LEU A 331 -13.56 -6.53 3.89
N ALA A 332 -13.31 -7.70 3.28
CA ALA A 332 -14.34 -8.66 2.90
C ALA A 332 -14.68 -9.66 4.02
N GLY A 333 -14.04 -9.53 5.17
CA GLY A 333 -14.24 -10.41 6.34
C GLY A 333 -13.51 -11.76 6.25
N ARG A 334 -12.59 -11.94 5.29
CA ARG A 334 -11.80 -13.16 5.16
C ARG A 334 -10.51 -13.05 5.99
N PRO A 335 -10.14 -14.07 6.77
CA PRO A 335 -8.86 -14.10 7.47
C PRO A 335 -7.72 -13.81 6.49
N ARG A 336 -6.80 -12.86 6.83
CA ARG A 336 -5.77 -12.43 5.89
C ARG A 336 -4.40 -12.19 6.53
N VAL A 337 -4.35 -11.59 7.70
CA VAL A 337 -3.09 -11.16 8.30
C VAL A 337 -2.85 -11.89 9.61
N LEU A 338 -1.67 -12.49 9.75
CA LEU A 338 -1.14 -13.07 10.98
C LEU A 338 -0.17 -12.09 11.62
N THR A 339 -0.42 -11.72 12.88
CA THR A 339 0.52 -10.91 13.69
C THR A 339 0.93 -11.65 14.94
N ALA A 340 2.16 -11.42 15.40
CA ALA A 340 2.61 -11.92 16.70
C ALA A 340 3.80 -11.08 17.23
N ARG A 341 4.16 -11.29 18.50
CA ARG A 341 5.31 -10.66 19.14
C ARG A 341 6.33 -11.70 19.63
N LYS A 342 7.60 -11.33 19.56
CA LYS A 342 8.67 -12.08 20.22
C LYS A 342 8.56 -11.85 21.74
N ARG A 343 8.45 -12.94 22.51
CA ARG A 343 8.41 -12.85 23.98
C ARG A 343 9.65 -12.14 24.50
N ALA A 344 9.46 -11.23 25.44
CA ALA A 344 10.53 -10.78 26.31
C ALA A 344 10.91 -11.95 27.24
N VAL A 345 12.19 -12.21 27.34
CA VAL A 345 12.75 -13.25 28.21
C VAL A 345 12.93 -12.70 29.63
#